data_de327f17100df4a83a72579eef56bf67
#
_entry.id   de327f17100df4a83a72579eef56bf67
#
_cell.length_a   1.000
_cell.length_b   1.000
_cell.length_c   1.000
_cell.angle_alpha   90.00
_cell.angle_beta   90.00
_cell.angle_gamma   90.00
#
_symmetry.space_group_name_H-M   'P 1'
#
loop_
_entity.id
_entity.type
_entity.pdbx_description
1 polymer ?
#
loop_
_entity_poly.entity_id
_entity_poly.type
_entity_poly.pdbx_seq_one_letter_code
_entity_poly.pdbx_strand_id
1 'polypeptide(L)'
;MKTLMSEFEYVFVLRGPLQEEFPARQEELAELILEFGGRKYLPKTWKLVDRLRARPKATPEILEKRKKHQTVLGLLTLFLALFALGPAVTAPRELLSVLLAGAICLGTGIVALWKHHRRLLAVPMVPAGLFYAIAGLGGGEEFKPLLILGILLLSVAFVAIIPGRKKQNRAAVEDVAALFERRASIPEGQPIHIRFTPQGMQAMTQEKQSDFWSYEAVSGILETADLLVVVLDKQGFLLAKSELAEGAFSDFKSALSPMVLWLTKKGIN
;
A
#
# COMPACT_ATOMS: atom_id res chain seq x y z
N MET A 1 9.88 -42.14 4.90
CA MET A 1 8.44 -42.14 4.62
C MET A 1 8.22 -41.45 3.28
N LYS A 2 8.02 -42.19 2.20
CA LYS A 2 7.59 -41.62 0.92
C LYS A 2 6.08 -41.35 1.07
N THR A 3 5.73 -40.11 1.32
CA THR A 3 4.33 -39.67 1.24
C THR A 3 3.93 -39.84 -0.22
N LEU A 4 2.99 -40.74 -0.45
CA LEU A 4 2.30 -40.86 -1.73
C LEU A 4 1.77 -39.49 -2.10
N MET A 5 2.44 -38.78 -3.00
CA MET A 5 1.87 -37.61 -3.64
C MET A 5 0.67 -38.13 -4.42
N SER A 6 -0.53 -37.86 -3.92
CA SER A 6 -1.76 -38.18 -4.61
C SER A 6 -1.67 -37.55 -6.00
N GLU A 7 -1.88 -38.36 -7.05
CA GLU A 7 -2.01 -37.85 -8.40
C GLU A 7 -3.23 -36.92 -8.39
N PHE A 8 -2.99 -35.65 -8.59
CA PHE A 8 -4.05 -34.67 -8.84
C PHE A 8 -3.80 -33.98 -10.17
N GLU A 9 -4.86 -33.66 -10.84
CA GLU A 9 -4.83 -32.89 -12.07
C GLU A 9 -5.99 -31.90 -12.06
N TYR A 10 -5.67 -30.62 -12.28
CA TYR A 10 -6.66 -29.56 -12.40
C TYR A 10 -6.39 -28.78 -13.67
N VAL A 11 -7.43 -28.55 -14.47
CA VAL A 11 -7.31 -27.88 -15.78
C VAL A 11 -8.20 -26.66 -15.80
N PHE A 12 -7.62 -25.51 -16.06
CA PHE A 12 -8.33 -24.28 -16.40
C PHE A 12 -8.31 -24.06 -17.90
N VAL A 13 -9.46 -23.75 -18.49
CA VAL A 13 -9.60 -23.49 -19.93
C VAL A 13 -9.89 -22.04 -20.18
N LEU A 14 -8.86 -21.29 -20.58
CA LEU A 14 -8.92 -19.87 -20.85
C LEU A 14 -9.48 -19.60 -22.25
N ARG A 15 -10.69 -19.02 -22.34
CA ARG A 15 -11.44 -18.86 -23.60
C ARG A 15 -11.57 -17.39 -24.05
N GLY A 16 -10.49 -16.61 -24.04
CA GLY A 16 -10.53 -15.22 -24.48
C GLY A 16 -10.85 -14.22 -23.35
N PRO A 17 -11.41 -13.04 -23.64
CA PRO A 17 -11.64 -12.01 -22.66
C PRO A 17 -12.58 -12.45 -21.54
N LEU A 18 -12.32 -11.96 -20.33
CA LEU A 18 -13.20 -12.18 -19.19
C LEU A 18 -14.47 -11.33 -19.35
N GLN A 19 -15.59 -11.77 -18.73
CA GLN A 19 -16.86 -11.04 -18.76
C GLN A 19 -16.74 -9.65 -18.17
N GLU A 20 -17.60 -8.71 -18.59
CA GLU A 20 -17.53 -7.26 -18.28
C GLU A 20 -17.53 -6.90 -16.77
N GLU A 21 -17.99 -7.78 -15.88
CA GLU A 21 -18.02 -7.53 -14.43
C GLU A 21 -16.64 -7.51 -13.76
N PHE A 22 -15.60 -8.00 -14.43
CA PHE A 22 -14.26 -8.12 -13.84
C PHE A 22 -13.45 -6.82 -13.74
N PRO A 23 -13.64 -5.77 -14.54
CA PRO A 23 -12.94 -4.50 -14.34
C PRO A 23 -13.13 -3.91 -12.93
N ALA A 24 -14.28 -4.14 -12.30
CA ALA A 24 -14.54 -3.72 -10.92
C ALA A 24 -13.60 -4.42 -9.90
N ARG A 25 -12.98 -5.55 -10.29
CA ARG A 25 -12.04 -6.30 -9.45
C ARG A 25 -10.58 -5.86 -9.59
N GLN A 26 -10.28 -4.94 -10.52
CA GLN A 26 -8.89 -4.50 -10.74
C GLN A 26 -8.28 -3.87 -9.49
N GLU A 27 -9.01 -3.03 -8.77
CA GLU A 27 -8.52 -2.42 -7.53
C GLU A 27 -8.27 -3.49 -6.45
N GLU A 28 -9.14 -4.48 -6.36
CA GLU A 28 -9.00 -5.59 -5.42
C GLU A 28 -7.76 -6.43 -5.69
N LEU A 29 -7.52 -6.77 -6.94
CA LEU A 29 -6.31 -7.50 -7.37
C LEU A 29 -5.05 -6.66 -7.18
N ALA A 30 -5.10 -5.36 -7.48
CA ALA A 30 -3.98 -4.45 -7.25
C ALA A 30 -3.59 -4.37 -5.77
N GLU A 31 -4.57 -4.35 -4.85
CA GLU A 31 -4.28 -4.42 -3.42
C GLU A 31 -3.62 -5.73 -3.02
N LEU A 32 -4.06 -6.87 -3.58
CA LEU A 32 -3.46 -8.19 -3.31
C LEU A 32 -2.04 -8.30 -3.87
N ILE A 33 -1.78 -7.78 -5.07
CA ILE A 33 -0.43 -7.74 -5.67
C ILE A 33 0.51 -6.91 -4.80
N LEU A 34 0.09 -5.75 -4.33
CA LEU A 34 0.86 -4.92 -3.40
C LEU A 34 1.12 -5.64 -2.07
N GLU A 35 0.12 -6.33 -1.55
CA GLU A 35 0.28 -7.10 -0.32
C GLU A 35 1.26 -8.26 -0.52
N PHE A 36 1.18 -8.96 -1.63
CA PHE A 36 2.09 -10.03 -2.00
C PHE A 36 3.53 -9.54 -2.10
N GLY A 37 3.77 -8.47 -2.88
CA GLY A 37 5.10 -7.85 -2.99
C GLY A 37 5.64 -7.39 -1.63
N GLY A 38 4.80 -6.77 -0.81
CA GLY A 38 5.17 -6.35 0.54
C GLY A 38 5.56 -7.50 1.45
N ARG A 39 4.84 -8.62 1.41
CA ARG A 39 5.16 -9.84 2.19
C ARG A 39 6.43 -10.52 1.69
N LYS A 40 6.65 -10.59 0.37
CA LYS A 40 7.81 -11.24 -0.24
C LYS A 40 9.10 -10.44 0.00
N TYR A 41 9.09 -9.12 -0.25
CA TYR A 41 10.30 -8.30 -0.25
C TYR A 41 10.55 -7.56 1.07
N LEU A 42 9.53 -7.29 1.87
CA LEU A 42 9.62 -6.52 3.13
C LEU A 42 8.91 -7.22 4.30
N PRO A 43 9.27 -8.47 4.64
CA PRO A 43 8.54 -9.27 5.62
C PRO A 43 8.50 -8.65 7.03
N LYS A 44 9.58 -7.99 7.46
CA LYS A 44 9.64 -7.32 8.77
C LYS A 44 8.68 -6.13 8.85
N THR A 45 8.65 -5.31 7.80
CA THR A 45 7.75 -4.16 7.70
C THR A 45 6.29 -4.62 7.59
N TRP A 46 6.04 -5.72 6.87
CA TRP A 46 4.70 -6.25 6.73
C TRP A 46 4.14 -6.82 8.03
N LYS A 47 4.95 -7.48 8.85
CA LYS A 47 4.56 -7.89 10.21
C LYS A 47 4.07 -6.70 11.06
N LEU A 48 4.69 -5.52 10.90
CA LEU A 48 4.24 -4.29 11.56
C LEU A 48 2.88 -3.83 11.01
N VAL A 49 2.70 -3.88 9.69
CA VAL A 49 1.42 -3.55 9.02
C VAL A 49 0.31 -4.48 9.50
N ASP A 50 0.58 -5.79 9.59
CA ASP A 50 -0.39 -6.77 10.10
C ASP A 50 -0.79 -6.48 11.56
N ARG A 51 0.17 -6.13 12.42
CA ARG A 51 -0.12 -5.69 13.80
C ARG A 51 -0.97 -4.41 13.85
N LEU A 52 -0.71 -3.47 12.95
CA LEU A 52 -1.49 -2.24 12.85
C LEU A 52 -2.90 -2.51 12.32
N ARG A 53 -3.05 -3.43 11.37
CA ARG A 53 -4.36 -3.85 10.82
C ARG A 53 -5.18 -4.65 11.83
N ALA A 54 -4.53 -5.46 12.65
CA ALA A 54 -5.19 -6.25 13.70
C ALA A 54 -5.74 -5.37 14.84
N ARG A 55 -5.31 -4.09 14.94
CA ARG A 55 -5.88 -3.16 15.90
C ARG A 55 -7.33 -2.81 15.51
N PRO A 56 -8.26 -2.83 16.47
CA PRO A 56 -9.63 -2.46 16.18
C PRO A 56 -9.69 -1.06 15.58
N LYS A 57 -10.51 -0.89 14.55
CA LYS A 57 -10.75 0.43 13.94
C LYS A 57 -11.28 1.36 15.03
N ALA A 58 -10.77 2.61 15.04
CA ALA A 58 -11.23 3.59 16.00
C ALA A 58 -12.76 3.77 15.88
N THR A 59 -13.44 3.66 16.98
CA THR A 59 -14.90 3.91 17.04
C THR A 59 -15.19 5.35 16.61
N PRO A 60 -16.42 5.67 16.14
CA PRO A 60 -16.80 7.03 15.81
C PRO A 60 -16.51 8.03 16.93
N GLU A 61 -16.71 7.63 18.18
CA GLU A 61 -16.41 8.45 19.36
C GLU A 61 -14.93 8.80 19.51
N ILE A 62 -14.03 7.83 19.24
CA ILE A 62 -12.59 8.05 19.28
C ILE A 62 -12.18 9.01 18.15
N LEU A 63 -12.80 8.90 16.97
CA LEU A 63 -12.54 9.80 15.84
C LEU A 63 -13.00 11.22 16.17
N GLU A 64 -14.16 11.37 16.79
CA GLU A 64 -14.66 12.68 17.23
C GLU A 64 -13.79 13.30 18.31
N LYS A 65 -13.37 12.50 19.30
CA LYS A 65 -12.42 12.94 20.33
C LYS A 65 -11.07 13.41 19.72
N ARG A 66 -10.58 12.70 18.70
CA ARG A 66 -9.38 13.13 17.96
C ARG A 66 -9.58 14.43 17.21
N LYS A 67 -10.74 14.65 16.58
CA LYS A 67 -11.07 15.91 15.92
C LYS A 67 -11.11 17.05 16.93
N LYS A 68 -11.76 16.87 18.08
CA LYS A 68 -11.80 17.88 19.17
C LYS A 68 -10.38 18.24 19.65
N HIS A 69 -9.54 17.24 19.91
CA HIS A 69 -8.14 17.48 20.30
C HIS A 69 -7.35 18.24 19.23
N GLN A 70 -7.55 17.91 17.96
CA GLN A 70 -6.88 18.59 16.86
C GLN A 70 -7.34 20.04 16.71
N THR A 71 -8.63 20.32 16.93
CA THR A 71 -9.17 21.67 16.97
C THR A 71 -8.59 22.48 18.13
N VAL A 72 -8.53 21.90 19.33
CA VAL A 72 -7.93 22.55 20.50
C VAL A 72 -6.45 22.88 20.27
N LEU A 73 -5.69 21.93 19.73
CA LEU A 73 -4.28 22.17 19.38
C LEU A 73 -4.12 23.25 18.31
N GLY A 74 -5.01 23.27 17.28
CA GLY A 74 -5.02 24.30 16.26
C GLY A 74 -5.30 25.70 16.84
N LEU A 75 -6.26 25.81 17.75
CA LEU A 75 -6.55 27.07 18.45
C LEU A 75 -5.39 27.52 19.35
N LEU A 76 -4.78 26.57 20.08
CA LEU A 76 -3.61 26.88 20.92
C LEU A 76 -2.42 27.40 20.09
N THR A 77 -2.15 26.77 18.94
CA THR A 77 -1.07 27.21 18.04
C THR A 77 -1.37 28.56 17.42
N LEU A 78 -2.63 28.90 17.10
CA LEU A 78 -3.03 30.22 16.65
C LEU A 78 -2.85 31.25 17.74
N PHE A 79 -3.24 30.95 18.96
CA PHE A 79 -3.06 31.86 20.10
C PHE A 79 -1.57 32.16 20.35
N LEU A 80 -0.71 31.13 20.35
CA LEU A 80 0.74 31.30 20.47
C LEU A 80 1.33 32.10 19.31
N ALA A 81 0.79 31.91 18.08
CA ALA A 81 1.21 32.71 16.93
C ALA A 81 0.91 34.19 17.10
N LEU A 82 -0.29 34.54 17.55
CA LEU A 82 -0.70 35.94 17.79
C LEU A 82 0.14 36.56 18.90
N PHE A 83 0.41 35.81 19.97
CA PHE A 83 1.24 36.26 21.08
C PHE A 83 2.68 36.49 20.65
N ALA A 84 3.24 35.67 19.76
CA ALA A 84 4.59 35.85 19.24
C ALA A 84 4.68 36.97 18.19
N LEU A 85 3.68 37.10 17.32
CA LEU A 85 3.67 38.08 16.23
C LEU A 85 3.43 39.52 16.76
N GLY A 86 2.65 39.69 17.82
CA GLY A 86 2.36 41.02 18.39
C GLY A 86 3.62 41.84 18.65
N PRO A 87 4.55 41.42 19.53
CA PRO A 87 5.81 42.11 19.76
C PRO A 87 6.73 42.12 18.54
N ALA A 88 6.76 41.06 17.73
CA ALA A 88 7.67 40.94 16.60
C ALA A 88 7.38 41.92 15.46
N VAL A 89 6.12 42.36 15.32
CA VAL A 89 5.73 43.38 14.33
C VAL A 89 6.23 44.77 14.71
N THR A 90 6.39 45.08 16.00
CA THR A 90 6.87 46.40 16.46
C THR A 90 8.39 46.54 16.31
N ALA A 91 9.15 45.45 16.37
CA ALA A 91 10.60 45.46 16.23
C ALA A 91 11.09 44.30 15.30
N PRO A 92 10.75 44.37 14.00
CA PRO A 92 10.92 43.20 13.11
C PRO A 92 12.39 42.82 12.83
N ARG A 93 13.33 43.78 12.95
CA ARG A 93 14.77 43.50 12.75
C ARG A 93 15.40 42.81 13.96
N GLU A 94 14.99 43.15 15.14
CA GLU A 94 15.51 42.59 16.39
C GLU A 94 14.86 41.25 16.73
N LEU A 95 13.58 41.09 16.38
CA LEU A 95 12.79 39.92 16.69
C LEU A 95 12.47 39.06 15.45
N LEU A 96 13.36 39.05 14.44
CA LEU A 96 13.15 38.30 13.19
C LEU A 96 12.90 36.81 13.45
N SER A 97 13.61 36.19 14.38
CA SER A 97 13.40 34.78 14.74
C SER A 97 12.01 34.50 15.34
N VAL A 98 11.53 35.43 16.17
CA VAL A 98 10.20 35.33 16.79
C VAL A 98 9.10 35.57 15.74
N LEU A 99 9.32 36.49 14.82
CA LEU A 99 8.40 36.75 13.69
C LEU A 99 8.26 35.53 12.78
N LEU A 100 9.37 34.89 12.44
CA LEU A 100 9.35 33.66 11.65
C LEU A 100 8.65 32.50 12.38
N ALA A 101 8.95 32.31 13.67
CA ALA A 101 8.31 31.32 14.51
C ALA A 101 6.80 31.56 14.63
N GLY A 102 6.39 32.81 14.83
CA GLY A 102 4.98 33.21 14.88
C GLY A 102 4.24 32.96 13.56
N ALA A 103 4.86 33.29 12.43
CA ALA A 103 4.29 33.03 11.09
C ALA A 103 4.11 31.53 10.82
N ILE A 104 5.07 30.71 11.26
CA ILE A 104 5.00 29.25 11.13
C ILE A 104 3.89 28.68 12.02
N CYS A 105 3.78 29.13 13.26
CA CYS A 105 2.71 28.73 14.17
C CYS A 105 1.33 29.14 13.62
N LEU A 106 1.21 30.33 13.04
CA LEU A 106 -0.02 30.81 12.39
C LEU A 106 -0.42 29.91 11.23
N GLY A 107 0.50 29.63 10.32
CA GLY A 107 0.27 28.70 9.21
C GLY A 107 -0.15 27.32 9.66
N THR A 108 0.53 26.78 10.69
CA THR A 108 0.22 25.46 11.26
C THR A 108 -1.16 25.43 11.90
N GLY A 109 -1.52 26.46 12.65
CA GLY A 109 -2.82 26.60 13.29
C GLY A 109 -3.97 26.68 12.27
N ILE A 110 -3.82 27.49 11.23
CA ILE A 110 -4.81 27.61 10.15
C ILE A 110 -5.01 26.27 9.44
N VAL A 111 -3.92 25.60 9.08
CA VAL A 111 -3.97 24.30 8.40
C VAL A 111 -4.61 23.22 9.28
N ALA A 112 -4.32 23.22 10.59
CA ALA A 112 -4.91 22.28 11.53
C ALA A 112 -6.43 22.44 11.67
N LEU A 113 -6.94 23.67 11.58
CA LEU A 113 -8.37 23.97 11.70
C LEU A 113 -9.12 23.77 10.37
N TRP A 114 -8.53 24.18 9.26
CA TRP A 114 -9.26 24.26 7.99
C TRP A 114 -9.33 22.95 7.23
N LYS A 115 -8.24 22.20 7.18
CA LYS A 115 -8.21 20.92 6.47
C LYS A 115 -7.48 19.87 7.31
N HIS A 116 -8.20 18.86 7.72
CA HIS A 116 -7.64 17.68 8.39
C HIS A 116 -6.69 16.87 7.47
N HIS A 117 -6.06 17.52 6.49
CA HIS A 117 -5.12 16.90 5.55
C HIS A 117 -3.72 16.86 6.12
N ARG A 118 -3.29 15.67 6.53
CA ARG A 118 -1.97 15.37 7.10
C ARG A 118 -0.80 15.99 6.30
N ARG A 119 -0.88 16.01 4.96
CA ARG A 119 0.19 16.54 4.10
C ARG A 119 0.37 18.04 4.19
N LEU A 120 -0.70 18.78 4.46
CA LEU A 120 -0.64 20.23 4.58
C LEU A 120 0.08 20.68 5.86
N LEU A 121 0.12 19.83 6.90
CA LEU A 121 0.91 20.10 8.11
C LEU A 121 2.41 20.11 7.84
N ALA A 122 2.89 19.40 6.81
CA ALA A 122 4.30 19.40 6.44
C ALA A 122 4.76 20.76 5.87
N VAL A 123 3.87 21.51 5.24
CA VAL A 123 4.21 22.81 4.61
C VAL A 123 4.81 23.80 5.59
N PRO A 124 4.21 24.10 6.77
CA PRO A 124 4.84 24.94 7.75
C PRO A 124 5.94 24.25 8.56
N MET A 125 5.90 22.91 8.72
CA MET A 125 6.88 22.17 9.53
C MET A 125 8.27 22.05 8.87
N VAL A 126 8.36 22.01 7.54
CA VAL A 126 9.65 21.93 6.84
C VAL A 126 10.48 23.21 7.06
N PRO A 127 9.99 24.41 6.75
CA PRO A 127 10.76 25.63 6.98
C PRO A 127 11.05 25.86 8.47
N ALA A 128 10.12 25.52 9.37
CA ALA A 128 10.35 25.59 10.81
C ALA A 128 11.50 24.66 11.24
N GLY A 129 11.45 23.41 10.81
CA GLY A 129 12.45 22.41 11.15
C GLY A 129 13.84 22.80 10.64
N LEU A 130 13.93 23.31 9.41
CA LEU A 130 15.18 23.82 8.84
C LEU A 130 15.73 25.03 9.64
N PHE A 131 14.86 25.99 9.96
CA PHE A 131 15.24 27.16 10.73
C PHE A 131 15.82 26.77 12.10
N TYR A 132 15.12 25.93 12.86
CA TYR A 132 15.60 25.51 14.18
C TYR A 132 16.84 24.62 14.10
N ALA A 133 16.97 23.77 13.06
CA ALA A 133 18.17 22.96 12.85
C ALA A 133 19.41 23.85 12.56
N ILE A 134 19.27 24.84 11.67
CA ILE A 134 20.36 25.79 11.36
C ILE A 134 20.73 26.63 12.55
N ALA A 135 19.75 27.17 13.28
CA ALA A 135 19.98 27.95 14.50
C ALA A 135 20.70 27.12 15.58
N GLY A 136 20.29 25.85 15.75
CA GLY A 136 20.91 24.93 16.68
C GLY A 136 22.34 24.51 16.32
N LEU A 137 22.67 24.48 15.02
CA LEU A 137 24.03 24.18 14.53
C LEU A 137 24.99 25.40 14.69
N GLY A 138 24.46 26.61 14.47
CA GLY A 138 25.28 27.85 14.51
C GLY A 138 25.45 28.47 15.89
N GLY A 139 24.59 28.13 16.87
CA GLY A 139 24.48 28.85 18.15
C GLY A 139 25.28 28.29 19.33
N GLY A 140 26.11 27.24 19.12
CA GLY A 140 26.88 26.64 20.21
C GLY A 140 26.06 25.71 21.14
N GLU A 141 26.61 25.40 22.32
CA GLU A 141 26.03 24.39 23.23
C GLU A 141 24.64 24.75 23.76
N GLU A 142 24.40 26.01 24.03
CA GLU A 142 23.14 26.53 24.58
C GLU A 142 21.97 26.34 23.59
N PHE A 143 22.25 26.24 22.28
CA PHE A 143 21.26 26.11 21.22
C PHE A 143 21.02 24.65 20.77
N LYS A 144 21.71 23.66 21.36
CA LYS A 144 21.48 22.22 21.07
C LYS A 144 20.01 21.79 21.20
N PRO A 145 19.20 22.29 22.16
CA PRO A 145 17.78 21.96 22.22
C PRO A 145 17.01 22.36 20.95
N LEU A 146 17.40 23.47 20.28
CA LEU A 146 16.78 23.88 19.01
C LEU A 146 17.11 22.92 17.87
N LEU A 147 18.34 22.39 17.84
CA LEU A 147 18.71 21.36 16.87
C LEU A 147 17.84 20.11 17.00
N ILE A 148 17.63 19.64 18.22
CA ILE A 148 16.77 18.49 18.50
C ILE A 148 15.34 18.76 18.04
N LEU A 149 14.80 19.93 18.34
CA LEU A 149 13.47 20.36 17.92
C LEU A 149 13.36 20.42 16.40
N GLY A 150 14.37 20.99 15.73
CA GLY A 150 14.46 21.07 14.27
C GLY A 150 14.42 19.69 13.61
N ILE A 151 15.23 18.74 14.10
CA ILE A 151 15.25 17.34 13.61
C ILE A 151 13.90 16.66 13.83
N LEU A 152 13.28 16.88 14.98
CA LEU A 152 11.97 16.29 15.30
C LEU A 152 10.88 16.82 14.36
N LEU A 153 10.84 18.13 14.09
CA LEU A 153 9.90 18.74 13.15
C LEU A 153 10.10 18.23 11.73
N LEU A 154 11.35 18.12 11.25
CA LEU A 154 11.68 17.58 9.95
C LEU A 154 11.28 16.10 9.83
N SER A 155 11.47 15.32 10.88
CA SER A 155 11.06 13.90 10.92
C SER A 155 9.54 13.77 10.81
N VAL A 156 8.77 14.59 11.54
CA VAL A 156 7.31 14.62 11.47
C VAL A 156 6.84 15.07 10.07
N ALA A 157 7.46 16.11 9.52
CA ALA A 157 7.17 16.59 8.17
C ALA A 157 7.44 15.51 7.11
N PHE A 158 8.58 14.82 7.20
CA PHE A 158 8.93 13.70 6.31
C PHE A 158 7.86 12.61 6.35
N VAL A 159 7.45 12.17 7.56
CA VAL A 159 6.38 11.17 7.72
C VAL A 159 5.04 11.66 7.16
N ALA A 160 4.77 12.98 7.22
CA ALA A 160 3.54 13.56 6.67
C ALA A 160 3.55 13.63 5.14
N ILE A 161 4.73 13.83 4.51
CA ILE A 161 4.92 13.93 3.06
C ILE A 161 4.93 12.55 2.39
N ILE A 162 5.33 11.49 3.11
CA ILE A 162 5.39 10.14 2.52
C ILE A 162 4.09 9.87 1.75
N PRO A 163 4.20 9.61 0.43
CA PRO A 163 3.02 9.40 -0.39
C PRO A 163 2.23 8.23 0.17
N GLY A 164 1.02 8.53 0.60
CA GLY A 164 0.09 7.50 1.04
C GLY A 164 -0.18 6.53 -0.13
N ARG A 165 -0.71 5.37 0.18
CA ARG A 165 -1.07 4.23 -0.69
C ARG A 165 -1.49 4.55 -2.14
N LYS A 166 -2.03 5.75 -2.44
CA LYS A 166 -2.55 6.07 -3.77
C LYS A 166 -1.54 6.00 -4.92
N LYS A 167 -0.24 6.29 -4.67
CA LYS A 167 0.77 6.26 -5.75
C LYS A 167 1.30 4.85 -5.99
N GLN A 168 1.38 4.02 -4.95
CA GLN A 168 1.73 2.60 -5.07
C GLN A 168 0.59 1.81 -5.73
N ASN A 169 -0.68 2.16 -5.42
CA ASN A 169 -1.83 1.52 -6.06
C ASN A 169 -1.85 1.74 -7.57
N ARG A 170 -1.35 2.87 -8.09
CA ARG A 170 -1.38 3.15 -9.53
C ARG A 170 -0.51 2.18 -10.33
N ALA A 171 0.72 1.91 -9.90
CA ALA A 171 1.59 0.95 -10.57
C ALA A 171 0.99 -0.47 -10.51
N ALA A 172 0.46 -0.89 -9.36
CA ALA A 172 -0.19 -2.20 -9.25
C ALA A 172 -1.48 -2.30 -10.08
N VAL A 173 -2.22 -1.20 -10.26
CA VAL A 173 -3.38 -1.16 -11.16
C VAL A 173 -2.93 -1.30 -12.62
N GLU A 174 -1.81 -0.67 -13.00
CA GLU A 174 -1.22 -0.81 -14.34
C GLU A 174 -0.75 -2.26 -14.59
N ASP A 175 -0.13 -2.91 -13.61
CA ASP A 175 0.26 -4.33 -13.69
C ASP A 175 -0.97 -5.24 -13.85
N VAL A 176 -2.03 -4.97 -13.10
CA VAL A 176 -3.30 -5.72 -13.22
C VAL A 176 -3.94 -5.49 -14.59
N ALA A 177 -3.97 -4.24 -15.07
CA ALA A 177 -4.51 -3.92 -16.40
C ALA A 177 -3.77 -4.70 -17.50
N ALA A 178 -2.45 -4.79 -17.41
CA ALA A 178 -1.64 -5.59 -18.35
C ALA A 178 -1.99 -7.09 -18.32
N LEU A 179 -2.37 -7.64 -17.15
CA LEU A 179 -2.86 -9.03 -17.06
C LEU A 179 -4.21 -9.21 -17.79
N PHE A 180 -5.13 -8.25 -17.64
CA PHE A 180 -6.41 -8.26 -18.35
C PHE A 180 -6.22 -8.09 -19.86
N GLU A 181 -5.34 -7.21 -20.31
CA GLU A 181 -5.01 -7.03 -21.72
C GLU A 181 -4.42 -8.30 -22.35
N ARG A 182 -3.46 -8.94 -21.65
CA ARG A 182 -2.92 -10.25 -22.10
C ARG A 182 -4.00 -11.30 -22.17
N ARG A 183 -4.93 -11.29 -21.22
CA ARG A 183 -6.06 -12.22 -21.25
C ARG A 183 -6.99 -11.94 -22.42
N ALA A 184 -7.28 -10.67 -22.71
CA ALA A 184 -8.12 -10.26 -23.83
C ALA A 184 -7.46 -10.54 -25.19
N SER A 185 -6.13 -10.64 -25.26
CA SER A 185 -5.40 -10.97 -26.50
C SER A 185 -5.44 -12.45 -26.89
N ILE A 186 -6.03 -13.32 -26.08
CA ILE A 186 -6.22 -14.74 -26.44
C ILE A 186 -7.25 -14.81 -27.57
N PRO A 187 -6.90 -15.39 -28.75
CA PRO A 187 -7.82 -15.46 -29.87
C PRO A 187 -9.05 -16.31 -29.57
N GLU A 188 -10.20 -15.87 -30.05
CA GLU A 188 -11.40 -16.70 -30.01
C GLU A 188 -11.19 -17.99 -30.79
N GLY A 189 -11.50 -19.13 -30.17
CA GLY A 189 -11.33 -20.45 -30.79
C GLY A 189 -9.97 -21.12 -30.56
N GLN A 190 -9.01 -20.44 -29.90
CA GLN A 190 -7.73 -21.03 -29.50
C GLN A 190 -7.57 -20.98 -27.96
N PRO A 191 -8.27 -21.85 -27.22
CA PRO A 191 -8.20 -21.84 -25.77
C PRO A 191 -6.80 -22.22 -25.29
N ILE A 192 -6.35 -21.54 -24.22
CA ILE A 192 -5.15 -21.91 -23.50
C ILE A 192 -5.55 -22.80 -22.32
N HIS A 193 -4.99 -24.01 -22.26
CA HIS A 193 -5.19 -24.93 -21.16
C HIS A 193 -4.08 -24.74 -20.13
N ILE A 194 -4.42 -24.34 -18.91
CA ILE A 194 -3.49 -24.29 -17.78
C ILE A 194 -3.73 -25.53 -16.93
N ARG A 195 -2.77 -26.44 -16.93
CA ARG A 195 -2.82 -27.70 -16.21
C ARG A 195 -1.94 -27.61 -14.96
N PHE A 196 -2.48 -27.99 -13.82
CA PHE A 196 -1.75 -28.14 -12.56
C PHE A 196 -1.64 -29.62 -12.20
N THR A 197 -0.41 -30.08 -12.02
CA THR A 197 -0.06 -31.47 -11.65
C THR A 197 0.82 -31.46 -10.41
N PRO A 198 1.10 -32.60 -9.76
CA PRO A 198 2.03 -32.64 -8.63
C PRO A 198 3.45 -32.14 -8.95
N GLN A 199 3.87 -32.15 -10.22
CA GLN A 199 5.18 -31.72 -10.67
C GLN A 199 5.28 -30.22 -10.94
N GLY A 200 4.16 -29.57 -11.26
CA GLY A 200 4.15 -28.15 -11.59
C GLY A 200 2.95 -27.73 -12.43
N MET A 201 3.05 -26.55 -12.99
CA MET A 201 2.06 -25.94 -13.86
C MET A 201 2.51 -25.98 -15.31
N GLN A 202 1.59 -26.27 -16.23
CA GLN A 202 1.80 -26.27 -17.68
C GLN A 202 0.79 -25.38 -18.36
N ALA A 203 1.24 -24.59 -19.34
CA ALA A 203 0.35 -23.87 -20.26
C ALA A 203 0.46 -24.51 -21.65
N MET A 204 -0.65 -24.96 -22.19
CA MET A 204 -0.74 -25.63 -23.48
C MET A 204 -1.63 -24.83 -24.41
N THR A 205 -1.15 -24.59 -25.64
CA THR A 205 -1.91 -24.02 -26.75
C THR A 205 -1.96 -25.05 -27.85
N GLN A 206 -2.99 -25.06 -28.70
CA GLN A 206 -3.14 -26.07 -29.79
C GLN A 206 -1.96 -26.12 -30.77
N GLU A 207 -1.21 -25.00 -30.91
CA GLU A 207 -0.14 -24.85 -31.91
C GLU A 207 1.27 -24.81 -31.33
N LYS A 208 1.44 -24.73 -30.00
CA LYS A 208 2.76 -24.54 -29.37
C LYS A 208 3.03 -25.56 -28.29
N GLN A 209 4.31 -25.92 -28.22
CA GLN A 209 4.94 -26.67 -27.16
C GLN A 209 4.55 -26.11 -25.79
N SER A 210 4.17 -26.96 -24.85
CA SER A 210 3.75 -26.59 -23.51
C SER A 210 4.88 -25.95 -22.73
N ASP A 211 4.65 -24.72 -22.26
CA ASP A 211 5.52 -24.13 -21.27
C ASP A 211 5.27 -24.81 -19.92
N PHE A 212 6.34 -25.22 -19.25
CA PHE A 212 6.30 -25.86 -17.94
C PHE A 212 6.99 -25.01 -16.87
N TRP A 213 6.34 -24.86 -15.72
CA TRP A 213 6.91 -24.22 -14.53
C TRP A 213 6.81 -25.13 -13.32
N SER A 214 7.92 -25.40 -12.66
CA SER A 214 7.90 -26.03 -11.35
C SER A 214 7.27 -25.10 -10.32
N TYR A 215 6.75 -25.63 -9.22
CA TYR A 215 6.16 -24.80 -8.16
C TYR A 215 7.17 -23.85 -7.50
N GLU A 216 8.47 -24.12 -7.61
CA GLU A 216 9.53 -23.20 -7.17
C GLU A 216 9.55 -21.91 -8.00
N ALA A 217 9.18 -21.97 -9.30
CA ALA A 217 9.06 -20.81 -10.16
C ALA A 217 7.73 -20.04 -9.94
N VAL A 218 6.74 -20.68 -9.29
CA VAL A 218 5.47 -20.04 -8.94
C VAL A 218 5.67 -19.25 -7.66
N SER A 219 5.82 -17.94 -7.80
CA SER A 219 6.01 -17.03 -6.66
C SER A 219 4.83 -17.02 -5.70
N GLY A 220 3.60 -17.23 -6.19
CA GLY A 220 2.40 -17.35 -5.39
C GLY A 220 1.11 -17.29 -6.19
N ILE A 221 0.00 -17.55 -5.51
CA ILE A 221 -1.35 -17.46 -6.04
C ILE A 221 -2.15 -16.44 -5.22
N LEU A 222 -2.76 -15.48 -5.92
CA LEU A 222 -3.61 -14.44 -5.34
C LEU A 222 -5.06 -14.78 -5.66
N GLU A 223 -5.91 -14.83 -4.64
CA GLU A 223 -7.31 -15.23 -4.77
C GLU A 223 -8.25 -14.09 -4.40
N THR A 224 -9.18 -13.77 -5.31
CA THR A 224 -10.37 -12.96 -5.04
C THR A 224 -11.62 -13.86 -4.97
N ALA A 225 -12.80 -13.25 -4.92
CA ALA A 225 -14.06 -14.00 -4.94
C ALA A 225 -14.16 -14.89 -6.20
N ASP A 226 -13.83 -14.35 -7.40
CA ASP A 226 -14.09 -14.97 -8.68
C ASP A 226 -12.83 -15.25 -9.50
N LEU A 227 -11.71 -14.60 -9.15
CA LEU A 227 -10.48 -14.65 -9.93
C LEU A 227 -9.31 -15.20 -9.12
N LEU A 228 -8.34 -15.73 -9.86
CA LEU A 228 -7.02 -16.13 -9.39
C LEU A 228 -5.96 -15.44 -10.24
N VAL A 229 -4.90 -14.99 -9.61
CA VAL A 229 -3.67 -14.61 -10.32
C VAL A 229 -2.56 -15.54 -9.89
N VAL A 230 -2.02 -16.30 -10.83
CA VAL A 230 -0.80 -17.08 -10.65
C VAL A 230 0.37 -16.17 -10.95
N VAL A 231 1.20 -15.89 -9.96
CA VAL A 231 2.35 -14.99 -10.08
C VAL A 231 3.60 -15.80 -10.31
N LEU A 232 4.23 -15.61 -11.47
CA LEU A 232 5.56 -16.12 -11.80
C LEU A 232 6.59 -14.98 -11.66
N ASP A 233 7.88 -15.29 -11.74
CA ASP A 233 8.93 -14.25 -11.55
C ASP A 233 8.86 -13.11 -12.57
N LYS A 234 8.46 -13.38 -13.83
CA LYS A 234 8.44 -12.40 -14.92
C LYS A 234 7.08 -12.23 -15.58
N GLN A 235 6.11 -13.03 -15.23
CA GLN A 235 4.78 -13.02 -15.85
C GLN A 235 3.73 -13.51 -14.87
N GLY A 236 2.45 -13.35 -15.23
CA GLY A 236 1.34 -13.85 -14.44
C GLY A 236 0.22 -14.36 -15.35
N PHE A 237 -0.57 -15.27 -14.82
CA PHE A 237 -1.77 -15.77 -15.46
C PHE A 237 -2.99 -15.35 -14.66
N LEU A 238 -3.97 -14.78 -15.35
CA LEU A 238 -5.26 -14.42 -14.78
C LEU A 238 -6.26 -15.50 -15.15
N LEU A 239 -6.80 -16.19 -14.15
CA LEU A 239 -7.73 -17.29 -14.27
C LEU A 239 -9.07 -16.92 -13.62
N ALA A 240 -10.19 -17.28 -14.21
CA ALA A 240 -11.47 -17.24 -13.53
C ALA A 240 -11.74 -18.59 -12.84
N LYS A 241 -12.31 -18.56 -11.63
CA LYS A 241 -12.66 -19.81 -10.92
C LYS A 241 -13.68 -20.66 -11.72
N SER A 242 -14.53 -19.99 -12.49
CA SER A 242 -15.51 -20.63 -13.38
C SER A 242 -14.89 -21.36 -14.59
N GLU A 243 -13.61 -21.11 -14.88
CA GLU A 243 -12.88 -21.75 -15.97
C GLU A 243 -12.20 -23.07 -15.57
N LEU A 244 -12.34 -23.47 -14.31
CA LEU A 244 -11.88 -24.79 -13.85
C LEU A 244 -12.76 -25.85 -14.50
N ALA A 245 -12.18 -26.58 -15.46
CA ALA A 245 -12.89 -27.61 -16.23
C ALA A 245 -12.95 -28.94 -15.50
N GLU A 246 -11.94 -29.26 -14.70
CA GLU A 246 -11.83 -30.52 -13.98
C GLU A 246 -11.52 -30.32 -12.51
N GLY A 247 -12.28 -30.98 -11.63
CA GLY A 247 -12.13 -30.94 -10.19
C GLY A 247 -12.94 -29.83 -9.49
N ALA A 248 -12.96 -29.88 -8.16
CA ALA A 248 -13.57 -28.83 -7.35
C ALA A 248 -12.51 -27.78 -6.94
N PHE A 249 -12.91 -26.52 -6.92
CA PHE A 249 -12.01 -25.43 -6.54
C PHE A 249 -11.43 -25.57 -5.11
N SER A 250 -12.22 -26.12 -4.19
CA SER A 250 -11.78 -26.44 -2.81
C SER A 250 -10.61 -27.41 -2.77
N ASP A 251 -10.66 -28.43 -3.62
CA ASP A 251 -9.66 -29.49 -3.70
C ASP A 251 -8.39 -28.97 -4.37
N PHE A 252 -8.54 -28.19 -5.45
CA PHE A 252 -7.44 -27.46 -6.09
C PHE A 252 -6.70 -26.57 -5.07
N LYS A 253 -7.43 -25.78 -4.29
CA LYS A 253 -6.86 -24.94 -3.26
C LYS A 253 -6.13 -25.73 -2.19
N SER A 254 -6.73 -26.81 -1.72
CA SER A 254 -6.16 -27.68 -0.69
C SER A 254 -4.89 -28.37 -1.15
N ALA A 255 -4.83 -28.79 -2.42
CA ALA A 255 -3.68 -29.43 -3.01
C ALA A 255 -2.49 -28.47 -3.19
N LEU A 256 -2.74 -27.21 -3.61
CA LEU A 256 -1.68 -26.27 -3.95
C LEU A 256 -1.22 -25.38 -2.77
N SER A 257 -2.08 -25.11 -1.78
CA SER A 257 -1.73 -24.26 -0.64
C SER A 257 -0.47 -24.68 0.12
N PRO A 258 -0.11 -25.98 0.24
CA PRO A 258 1.15 -26.37 0.87
C PRO A 258 2.39 -26.13 -0.01
N MET A 259 2.22 -26.01 -1.35
CA MET A 259 3.31 -25.91 -2.32
C MET A 259 3.67 -24.49 -2.70
N VAL A 260 2.69 -23.56 -2.66
CA VAL A 260 2.85 -22.17 -3.08
C VAL A 260 2.28 -21.21 -2.07
N LEU A 261 2.81 -19.99 -2.04
CA LEU A 261 2.26 -18.93 -1.19
C LEU A 261 0.87 -18.55 -1.69
N TRP A 262 -0.15 -18.80 -0.87
CA TRP A 262 -1.54 -18.52 -1.20
C TRP A 262 -2.05 -17.32 -0.41
N LEU A 263 -2.47 -16.26 -1.11
CA LEU A 263 -3.02 -15.05 -0.52
C LEU A 263 -4.48 -14.89 -0.93
N THR A 264 -5.35 -14.84 0.06
CA THR A 264 -6.77 -14.55 -0.12
C THR A 264 -7.07 -13.22 0.56
N LYS A 265 -7.87 -12.38 -0.05
CA LYS A 265 -8.39 -11.19 0.63
C LYS A 265 -9.29 -11.68 1.77
N LYS A 266 -8.81 -11.59 3.01
CA LYS A 266 -9.67 -11.77 4.18
C LYS A 266 -10.75 -10.70 4.11
N GLY A 267 -12.01 -11.13 3.94
CA GLY A 267 -13.13 -10.25 3.83
C GLY A 267 -13.09 -9.17 4.90
N ILE A 268 -13.19 -7.93 4.44
CA ILE A 268 -13.56 -6.81 5.30
C ILE A 268 -15.07 -7.02 5.53
N ASN A 269 -15.42 -7.82 6.54
CA ASN A 269 -16.74 -7.81 7.14
C ASN A 269 -16.79 -6.73 8.19
#